data_553c427c76f73b0b9f10be6d3383a3a2
#
_entry.id   553c427c76f73b0b9f10be6d3383a3a2
#
_cell.length_a   1.000
_cell.length_b   1.000
_cell.length_c   1.000
_cell.angle_alpha   90.00
_cell.angle_beta   90.00
_cell.angle_gamma   90.00
#
_symmetry.space_group_name_H-M   'P 1'
#
loop_
_entity.id
_entity.type
_entity.pdbx_description
1 polymer ?
#
loop_
_entity_poly.entity_id
_entity_poly.type
_entity_poly.pdbx_seq_one_letter_code
_entity_poly.pdbx_strand_id
1 'polypeptide(L)'
;MSTHYLDGWRIDVERREGVPRLVPATVLARTVAAALAAAGAPRPASITLLLADDAELAELNEAHMGKEGPTDVLSFPLLAPADFPDHAGKRSGDGPLASPADGFALPPGARQQLGDIVVSVERAVDQAGAGRGGQTGDVRWDARDELRLLVTHGTLHVCGWDHADPAEEAAMRDLERRLLG
;
A
#
# COMPACT_ATOMS: atom_id res chain seq x y z
N MET A 1 -13.67 8.35 -8.16
CA MET A 1 -12.51 7.64 -8.73
C MET A 1 -11.73 8.55 -9.65
N SER A 2 -10.41 8.58 -9.56
CA SER A 2 -9.50 9.29 -10.46
C SER A 2 -8.37 8.38 -10.89
N THR A 3 -8.07 8.34 -12.19
CA THR A 3 -7.04 7.49 -12.77
C THR A 3 -5.80 8.32 -13.11
N HIS A 4 -4.63 7.83 -12.74
CA HIS A 4 -3.33 8.44 -12.98
C HIS A 4 -2.40 7.47 -13.71
N TYR A 5 -1.68 7.95 -14.70
CA TYR A 5 -0.66 7.18 -15.43
C TYR A 5 0.71 7.77 -15.11
N LEU A 6 1.52 7.02 -14.36
CA LEU A 6 2.84 7.44 -13.90
C LEU A 6 3.85 6.30 -14.16
N ASP A 7 4.93 6.59 -14.86
CA ASP A 7 6.07 5.69 -15.08
C ASP A 7 5.72 4.26 -15.55
N GLY A 8 4.63 4.12 -16.34
CA GLY A 8 4.16 2.83 -16.85
C GLY A 8 3.09 2.17 -15.98
N TRP A 9 2.78 2.70 -14.81
CA TRP A 9 1.68 2.23 -13.97
C TRP A 9 0.40 3.03 -14.20
N ARG A 10 -0.74 2.34 -14.14
CA ARG A 10 -2.07 2.90 -13.96
C ARG A 10 -2.41 2.81 -12.48
N ILE A 11 -2.65 3.96 -11.86
CA ILE A 11 -2.99 4.07 -10.43
C ILE A 11 -4.39 4.66 -10.34
N ASP A 12 -5.33 3.85 -9.90
CA ASP A 12 -6.70 4.28 -9.66
C ASP A 12 -6.83 4.69 -8.19
N VAL A 13 -7.19 5.94 -7.94
CA VAL A 13 -7.45 6.45 -6.59
C VAL A 13 -8.94 6.70 -6.43
N GLU A 14 -9.55 5.96 -5.53
CA GLU A 14 -10.95 6.05 -5.16
C GLU A 14 -11.09 6.57 -3.72
N ARG A 15 -12.12 7.32 -3.46
CA ARG A 15 -12.46 7.79 -2.13
C ARG A 15 -13.94 7.58 -1.89
N ARG A 16 -14.29 6.93 -0.78
CA ARG A 16 -15.69 6.73 -0.40
C ARG A 16 -16.38 8.05 -0.09
N GLU A 17 -17.69 8.06 -0.26
CA GLU A 17 -18.52 9.20 0.12
C GLU A 17 -18.42 9.45 1.62
N GLY A 18 -18.37 10.71 2.04
CA GLY A 18 -18.20 11.07 3.44
C GLY A 18 -16.76 11.08 3.96
N VAL A 19 -15.84 10.34 3.34
CA VAL A 19 -14.43 10.30 3.77
C VAL A 19 -13.71 11.63 3.48
N PRO A 20 -12.99 12.23 4.45
CA PRO A 20 -12.30 13.51 4.27
C PRO A 20 -11.24 13.49 3.18
N ARG A 21 -11.09 14.62 2.48
CA ARG A 21 -10.02 14.81 1.49
C ARG A 21 -8.81 15.47 2.15
N LEU A 22 -7.95 14.72 2.80
CA LEU A 22 -6.73 15.23 3.45
C LEU A 22 -5.64 15.56 2.43
N VAL A 23 -5.45 14.67 1.44
CA VAL A 23 -4.39 14.76 0.43
C VAL A 23 -5.01 14.70 -0.97
N PRO A 24 -4.53 15.50 -1.94
CA PRO A 24 -4.97 15.39 -3.33
C PRO A 24 -4.66 14.01 -3.92
N ALA A 25 -5.57 13.46 -4.73
CA ALA A 25 -5.39 12.15 -5.38
C ALA A 25 -4.11 12.06 -6.23
N THR A 26 -3.72 13.18 -6.87
CA THR A 26 -2.45 13.25 -7.63
C THR A 26 -1.21 13.07 -6.76
N VAL A 27 -1.25 13.55 -5.51
CA VAL A 27 -0.15 13.36 -4.54
C VAL A 27 -0.11 11.91 -4.08
N LEU A 28 -1.27 11.32 -3.74
CA LEU A 28 -1.36 9.91 -3.35
C LEU A 28 -0.90 8.98 -4.47
N ALA A 29 -1.31 9.25 -5.72
CA ALA A 29 -0.84 8.49 -6.87
C ALA A 29 0.69 8.56 -7.04
N ARG A 30 1.31 9.73 -6.81
CA ARG A 30 2.78 9.87 -6.81
C ARG A 30 3.43 9.09 -5.65
N THR A 31 2.81 9.09 -4.46
CA THR A 31 3.27 8.29 -3.32
C THR A 31 3.28 6.80 -3.68
N VAL A 32 2.19 6.29 -4.26
CA VAL A 32 2.11 4.91 -4.75
C VAL A 32 3.19 4.64 -5.80
N ALA A 33 3.32 5.50 -6.82
CA ALA A 33 4.31 5.33 -7.88
C ALA A 33 5.75 5.30 -7.33
N ALA A 34 6.08 6.14 -6.35
CA ALA A 34 7.39 6.14 -5.71
C ALA A 34 7.68 4.84 -4.96
N ALA A 35 6.69 4.31 -4.23
CA ALA A 35 6.80 3.03 -3.53
C ALA A 35 6.94 1.85 -4.53
N LEU A 36 6.13 1.83 -5.59
CA LEU A 36 6.23 0.83 -6.67
C LEU A 36 7.62 0.86 -7.34
N ALA A 37 8.15 2.05 -7.61
CA ALA A 37 9.48 2.21 -8.20
C ALA A 37 10.58 1.68 -7.27
N ALA A 38 10.51 2.01 -5.98
CA ALA A 38 11.47 1.56 -4.98
C ALA A 38 11.41 0.04 -4.74
N ALA A 39 10.24 -0.56 -4.85
CA ALA A 39 10.05 -2.00 -4.75
C ALA A 39 10.38 -2.76 -6.05
N GLY A 40 10.69 -2.05 -7.15
CA GLY A 40 10.97 -2.67 -8.45
C GLY A 40 9.75 -3.35 -9.10
N ALA A 41 8.56 -2.82 -8.85
CA ALA A 41 7.32 -3.40 -9.37
C ALA A 41 7.30 -3.50 -10.90
N PRO A 42 6.72 -4.57 -11.47
CA PRO A 42 6.68 -4.79 -12.91
C PRO A 42 5.91 -3.68 -13.64
N ARG A 43 6.21 -3.53 -14.93
CA ARG A 43 5.56 -2.57 -15.86
C ARG A 43 5.32 -3.24 -17.21
N PRO A 44 4.21 -2.98 -17.89
CA PRO A 44 3.08 -2.14 -17.48
C PRO A 44 2.15 -2.85 -16.47
N ALA A 45 1.73 -2.14 -15.41
CA ALA A 45 0.86 -2.70 -14.41
C ALA A 45 -0.20 -1.69 -13.91
N SER A 46 -1.14 -2.17 -13.10
CA SER A 46 -2.18 -1.36 -12.46
C SER A 46 -2.31 -1.69 -10.97
N ILE A 47 -2.75 -0.71 -10.19
CA ILE A 47 -3.02 -0.84 -8.76
C ILE A 47 -4.16 0.09 -8.38
N THR A 48 -4.98 -0.32 -7.40
CA THR A 48 -6.06 0.49 -6.84
C THR A 48 -5.74 0.94 -5.44
N LEU A 49 -5.96 2.20 -5.14
CA LEU A 49 -5.95 2.78 -3.80
C LEU A 49 -7.37 3.25 -3.45
N LEU A 50 -7.96 2.65 -2.44
CA LEU A 50 -9.26 3.02 -1.88
C LEU A 50 -9.06 3.73 -0.54
N LEU A 51 -9.60 4.95 -0.42
CA LEU A 51 -9.70 5.69 0.83
C LEU A 51 -11.10 5.46 1.42
N ALA A 52 -11.14 4.86 2.60
CA ALA A 52 -12.35 4.43 3.28
C ALA A 52 -12.41 4.97 4.72
N ASP A 53 -13.44 4.59 5.45
CA ASP A 53 -13.63 4.84 6.88
C ASP A 53 -13.29 3.59 7.72
N ASP A 54 -13.34 3.74 9.03
CA ASP A 54 -13.08 2.65 9.98
C ASP A 54 -14.10 1.53 9.87
N ALA A 55 -15.36 1.84 9.52
CA ALA A 55 -16.41 0.83 9.42
C ALA A 55 -16.14 -0.14 8.26
N GLU A 56 -15.80 0.38 7.08
CA GLU A 56 -15.44 -0.46 5.92
C GLU A 56 -14.18 -1.27 6.19
N LEU A 57 -13.16 -0.68 6.84
CA LEU A 57 -11.93 -1.41 7.21
C LEU A 57 -12.22 -2.52 8.24
N ALA A 58 -13.14 -2.31 9.19
CA ALA A 58 -13.53 -3.34 10.16
C ALA A 58 -14.20 -4.54 9.46
N GLU A 59 -15.14 -4.28 8.55
CA GLU A 59 -15.81 -5.32 7.76
C GLU A 59 -14.81 -6.13 6.91
N LEU A 60 -13.91 -5.45 6.23
CA LEU A 60 -12.89 -6.10 5.41
C LEU A 60 -11.88 -6.90 6.25
N ASN A 61 -11.48 -6.36 7.42
CA ASN A 61 -10.56 -7.03 8.33
C ASN A 61 -11.17 -8.32 8.91
N GLU A 62 -12.44 -8.28 9.30
CA GLU A 62 -13.16 -9.48 9.75
C GLU A 62 -13.30 -10.49 8.62
N ALA A 63 -13.76 -10.06 7.44
CA ALA A 63 -14.02 -10.94 6.31
C ALA A 63 -12.78 -11.63 5.75
N HIS A 64 -11.63 -10.94 5.71
CA HIS A 64 -10.42 -11.42 5.03
C HIS A 64 -9.30 -11.82 5.98
N MET A 65 -9.20 -11.21 7.17
CA MET A 65 -8.14 -11.49 8.13
C MET A 65 -8.65 -12.24 9.38
N GLY A 66 -9.97 -12.39 9.52
CA GLY A 66 -10.60 -13.02 10.69
C GLY A 66 -10.35 -12.26 12.00
N LYS A 67 -10.06 -10.95 11.91
CA LYS A 67 -9.79 -10.08 13.06
C LYS A 67 -10.91 -9.09 13.27
N GLU A 68 -11.39 -8.98 14.50
CA GLU A 68 -12.42 -8.00 14.88
C GLU A 68 -11.80 -6.58 14.96
N GLY A 69 -12.60 -5.60 14.58
CA GLY A 69 -12.29 -4.18 14.66
C GLY A 69 -11.50 -3.63 13.46
N PRO A 70 -11.46 -2.30 13.36
CA PRO A 70 -10.80 -1.65 12.23
C PRO A 70 -9.29 -1.72 12.32
N THR A 71 -8.67 -1.81 11.15
CA THR A 71 -7.23 -1.60 10.95
C THR A 71 -7.01 -0.29 10.19
N ASP A 72 -5.79 0.19 10.14
CA ASP A 72 -5.41 1.43 9.45
C ASP A 72 -5.26 1.22 7.95
N VAL A 73 -4.74 0.06 7.52
CA VAL A 73 -4.54 -0.29 6.12
C VAL A 73 -4.72 -1.80 5.91
N LEU A 74 -5.29 -2.16 4.77
CA LEU A 74 -5.35 -3.52 4.24
C LEU A 74 -4.75 -3.55 2.84
N SER A 75 -3.94 -4.56 2.58
CA SER A 75 -3.31 -4.80 1.30
C SER A 75 -3.71 -6.15 0.76
N PHE A 76 -4.16 -6.18 -0.48
CA PHE A 76 -4.62 -7.37 -1.18
C PHE A 76 -3.71 -7.62 -2.39
N PRO A 77 -2.52 -8.23 -2.21
CA PRO A 77 -1.61 -8.51 -3.30
C PRO A 77 -2.19 -9.57 -4.25
N LEU A 78 -2.03 -9.37 -5.54
CA LEU A 78 -2.42 -10.33 -6.59
C LEU A 78 -1.20 -11.01 -7.23
N LEU A 79 0.00 -10.58 -6.90
CA LEU A 79 1.25 -11.21 -7.30
C LEU A 79 1.92 -11.87 -6.10
N ALA A 80 2.67 -12.93 -6.36
CA ALA A 80 3.49 -13.55 -5.33
C ALA A 80 4.72 -12.68 -5.01
N PRO A 81 5.26 -12.72 -3.78
CA PRO A 81 6.51 -12.04 -3.45
C PRO A 81 7.66 -12.40 -4.41
N ALA A 82 7.66 -13.61 -4.96
CA ALA A 82 8.66 -14.06 -5.94
C ALA A 82 8.63 -13.29 -7.27
N ASP A 83 7.52 -12.61 -7.60
CA ASP A 83 7.39 -11.80 -8.81
C ASP A 83 8.08 -10.42 -8.67
N PHE A 84 8.58 -10.10 -7.49
CA PHE A 84 9.33 -8.88 -7.19
C PHE A 84 10.82 -9.18 -6.96
N PRO A 85 11.72 -8.19 -7.18
CA PRO A 85 13.14 -8.35 -6.88
C PRO A 85 13.42 -8.75 -5.44
N ASP A 86 14.54 -9.44 -5.20
CA ASP A 86 14.96 -9.76 -3.84
C ASP A 86 15.40 -8.51 -3.07
N HIS A 87 14.96 -8.40 -1.82
CA HIS A 87 15.28 -7.30 -0.91
C HIS A 87 15.22 -7.77 0.56
N ALA A 88 15.83 -6.99 1.47
CA ALA A 88 15.94 -7.36 2.88
C ALA A 88 14.60 -7.39 3.63
N GLY A 89 13.56 -6.69 3.13
CA GLY A 89 12.21 -6.71 3.68
C GLY A 89 11.25 -7.67 2.95
N LYS A 90 11.79 -8.64 2.19
CA LYS A 90 10.98 -9.61 1.46
C LYS A 90 10.37 -10.61 2.42
N ARG A 91 9.09 -10.86 2.27
CA ARG A 91 8.35 -11.82 3.07
C ARG A 91 9.01 -13.21 3.07
N SER A 92 9.45 -13.64 4.23
CA SER A 92 9.98 -14.97 4.48
C SER A 92 8.82 -15.91 4.79
N GLY A 93 8.22 -16.50 3.77
CA GLY A 93 7.15 -17.47 4.01
C GLY A 93 6.55 -18.04 2.73
N ASP A 94 6.50 -19.35 2.68
CA ASP A 94 5.83 -20.15 1.65
C ASP A 94 4.29 -20.04 1.78
N GLY A 95 3.74 -18.88 1.48
CA GLY A 95 2.31 -18.75 1.23
C GLY A 95 2.07 -18.95 -0.27
N PRO A 96 1.27 -19.91 -0.71
CA PRO A 96 0.94 -20.06 -2.12
C PRO A 96 -0.08 -18.99 -2.51
N LEU A 97 0.38 -17.79 -2.80
CA LEU A 97 -0.31 -17.04 -3.84
C LEU A 97 0.16 -17.71 -5.12
N ALA A 98 -0.68 -18.59 -5.67
CA ALA A 98 -0.44 -19.14 -7.00
C ALA A 98 -0.25 -17.96 -7.94
N SER A 99 0.99 -17.76 -8.38
CA SER A 99 1.25 -16.78 -9.44
C SER A 99 0.34 -17.15 -10.61
N PRO A 100 -0.43 -16.24 -11.19
CA PRO A 100 -1.14 -16.51 -12.44
C PRO A 100 -0.19 -16.83 -13.59
N ALA A 101 1.11 -16.85 -13.34
CA ALA A 101 2.18 -17.02 -14.31
C ALA A 101 2.27 -18.40 -14.93
N ASP A 102 1.49 -19.40 -14.46
CA ASP A 102 1.41 -20.67 -15.15
C ASP A 102 0.51 -20.59 -16.39
N GLY A 103 1.00 -19.85 -17.38
CA GLY A 103 0.60 -20.05 -18.77
C GLY A 103 -0.45 -19.11 -19.37
N PHE A 104 -0.98 -18.12 -18.66
CA PHE A 104 -1.89 -17.13 -19.26
C PHE A 104 -1.15 -15.85 -19.67
N ALA A 105 -0.76 -15.78 -20.93
CA ALA A 105 -0.23 -14.54 -21.49
C ALA A 105 -1.32 -13.46 -21.54
N LEU A 106 -1.09 -12.33 -20.90
CA LEU A 106 -2.00 -11.19 -20.98
C LEU A 106 -2.13 -10.75 -22.46
N PRO A 107 -3.33 -10.37 -22.92
CA PRO A 107 -3.51 -9.81 -24.24
C PRO A 107 -2.60 -8.60 -24.49
N PRO A 108 -2.18 -8.33 -25.74
CA PRO A 108 -1.39 -7.15 -26.07
C PRO A 108 -2.05 -5.87 -25.55
N GLY A 109 -1.32 -5.08 -24.76
CA GLY A 109 -1.82 -3.84 -24.16
C GLY A 109 -2.55 -4.01 -22.82
N ALA A 110 -2.80 -5.23 -22.36
CA ALA A 110 -3.31 -5.46 -21.00
C ALA A 110 -2.25 -5.12 -19.94
N ARG A 111 -2.71 -4.66 -18.77
CA ARG A 111 -1.86 -4.35 -17.62
C ARG A 111 -2.03 -5.44 -16.58
N GLN A 112 -0.91 -5.85 -16.00
CA GLN A 112 -0.94 -6.75 -14.85
C GLN A 112 -1.51 -6.01 -13.64
N GLN A 113 -2.50 -6.59 -12.96
CA GLN A 113 -3.01 -6.04 -11.70
C GLN A 113 -2.07 -6.45 -10.57
N LEU A 114 -1.51 -5.48 -9.85
CA LEU A 114 -0.60 -5.73 -8.73
C LEU A 114 -1.37 -6.08 -7.46
N GLY A 115 -2.51 -5.44 -7.26
CA GLY A 115 -3.34 -5.60 -6.08
C GLY A 115 -4.16 -4.35 -5.76
N ASP A 116 -4.81 -4.38 -4.59
CA ASP A 116 -5.61 -3.28 -4.07
C ASP A 116 -5.13 -2.92 -2.66
N ILE A 117 -5.23 -1.63 -2.33
CA ILE A 117 -4.89 -1.07 -1.03
C ILE A 117 -6.12 -0.33 -0.52
N VAL A 118 -6.54 -0.63 0.71
CA VAL A 118 -7.63 0.08 1.39
C VAL A 118 -7.07 0.74 2.63
N VAL A 119 -7.27 2.06 2.78
CA VAL A 119 -6.72 2.86 3.89
C VAL A 119 -7.83 3.59 4.61
N SER A 120 -7.88 3.48 5.95
CA SER A 120 -8.74 4.32 6.79
C SER A 120 -8.15 5.72 6.92
N VAL A 121 -8.91 6.71 6.44
CA VAL A 121 -8.55 8.12 6.62
C VAL A 121 -8.77 8.58 8.06
N GLU A 122 -9.74 7.99 8.77
CA GLU A 122 -10.01 8.26 10.18
C GLU A 122 -8.82 7.82 11.04
N ARG A 123 -8.27 6.62 10.80
CA ARG A 123 -7.06 6.14 11.48
C ARG A 123 -5.85 7.02 11.23
N ALA A 124 -5.66 7.51 10.01
CA ALA A 124 -4.58 8.45 9.73
C ALA A 124 -4.67 9.73 10.58
N VAL A 125 -5.89 10.25 10.79
CA VAL A 125 -6.12 11.42 11.66
C VAL A 125 -5.83 11.09 13.12
N ASP A 126 -6.36 9.98 13.62
CA ASP A 126 -6.23 9.57 15.02
C ASP A 126 -4.78 9.25 15.38
N GLN A 127 -4.07 8.52 14.51
CA GLN A 127 -2.67 8.13 14.73
C GLN A 127 -1.73 9.34 14.69
N ALA A 128 -1.96 10.29 13.79
CA ALA A 128 -1.20 11.54 13.77
C ALA A 128 -1.42 12.34 15.07
N GLY A 129 -2.67 12.42 15.56
CA GLY A 129 -3.02 13.06 16.82
C GLY A 129 -2.41 12.38 18.05
N ALA A 130 -2.25 11.06 18.02
CA ALA A 130 -1.61 10.28 19.08
C ALA A 130 -0.07 10.35 19.08
N GLY A 131 0.53 11.02 18.11
CA GLY A 131 1.99 11.25 18.06
C GLY A 131 2.79 10.12 17.45
N ARG A 132 2.23 9.33 16.52
CA ARG A 132 2.96 8.27 15.78
C ARG A 132 4.08 8.80 14.87
N GLY A 133 4.20 10.11 14.67
CA GLY A 133 5.32 10.77 13.99
C GLY A 133 6.70 10.42 14.50
N GLY A 134 6.80 9.81 15.69
CA GLY A 134 8.03 9.26 16.22
C GLY A 134 8.65 8.13 15.38
N GLN A 135 7.91 7.52 14.46
CA GLN A 135 8.48 6.52 13.54
C GLN A 135 9.46 7.13 12.52
N THR A 136 9.23 8.38 12.14
CA THR A 136 10.10 9.12 11.21
C THR A 136 11.03 10.09 11.94
N GLY A 137 10.78 10.39 13.22
CA GLY A 137 11.52 11.38 14.00
C GLY A 137 11.13 12.83 13.68
N ASP A 138 10.12 13.08 12.86
CA ASP A 138 9.64 14.42 12.54
C ASP A 138 8.60 14.88 13.57
N VAL A 139 8.87 16.04 14.21
CA VAL A 139 7.98 16.65 15.20
C VAL A 139 6.78 17.40 14.58
N ARG A 140 6.73 17.53 13.26
CA ARG A 140 5.67 18.22 12.52
C ARG A 140 4.71 17.25 11.80
N TRP A 141 4.76 15.97 12.16
CA TRP A 141 3.95 14.93 11.54
C TRP A 141 2.46 15.22 11.70
N ASP A 142 1.75 15.33 10.58
CA ASP A 142 0.31 15.59 10.56
C ASP A 142 -0.46 14.42 9.91
N ALA A 143 -1.79 14.56 9.86
CA ALA A 143 -2.64 13.52 9.28
C ALA A 143 -2.39 13.27 7.77
N ARG A 144 -1.80 14.23 7.06
CA ARG A 144 -1.45 14.06 5.63
C ARG A 144 -0.20 13.21 5.50
N ASP A 145 0.76 13.41 6.40
CA ASP A 145 1.99 12.62 6.44
C ASP A 145 1.68 11.19 6.88
N GLU A 146 0.82 11.03 7.89
CA GLU A 146 0.35 9.71 8.32
C GLU A 146 -0.38 8.98 7.19
N LEU A 147 -1.30 9.65 6.48
CA LEU A 147 -1.98 9.04 5.33
C LEU A 147 -0.99 8.63 4.23
N ARG A 148 0.03 9.43 3.94
CA ARG A 148 1.08 9.07 2.98
C ARG A 148 1.90 7.89 3.46
N LEU A 149 2.19 7.79 4.76
CA LEU A 149 2.87 6.64 5.35
C LEU A 149 2.04 5.37 5.16
N LEU A 150 0.75 5.38 5.52
CA LEU A 150 -0.13 4.22 5.36
C LEU A 150 -0.25 3.78 3.91
N VAL A 151 -0.35 4.74 2.96
CA VAL A 151 -0.36 4.44 1.52
C VAL A 151 0.97 3.84 1.07
N THR A 152 2.10 4.37 1.52
CA THR A 152 3.43 3.80 1.22
C THR A 152 3.53 2.38 1.78
N HIS A 153 3.20 2.19 3.05
CA HIS A 153 3.21 0.92 3.75
C HIS A 153 2.38 -0.16 3.03
N GLY A 154 1.12 0.16 2.73
CA GLY A 154 0.24 -0.75 2.00
C GLY A 154 0.75 -1.07 0.59
N THR A 155 1.35 -0.10 -0.11
CA THR A 155 1.95 -0.34 -1.42
C THR A 155 3.13 -1.30 -1.33
N LEU A 156 3.98 -1.15 -0.33
CA LEU A 156 5.11 -2.06 -0.11
C LEU A 156 4.64 -3.48 0.19
N HIS A 157 3.58 -3.66 0.99
CA HIS A 157 2.98 -4.97 1.22
C HIS A 157 2.45 -5.62 -0.06
N VAL A 158 1.81 -4.84 -0.95
CA VAL A 158 1.39 -5.35 -2.27
C VAL A 158 2.59 -5.83 -3.09
N CYS A 159 3.76 -5.24 -2.89
CA CYS A 159 5.02 -5.60 -3.54
C CYS A 159 5.83 -6.69 -2.81
N GLY A 160 5.23 -7.39 -1.84
CA GLY A 160 5.87 -8.51 -1.15
C GLY A 160 6.81 -8.13 -0.01
N TRP A 161 6.83 -6.85 0.42
CA TRP A 161 7.49 -6.44 1.66
C TRP A 161 6.68 -6.90 2.87
N ASP A 162 7.38 -7.28 3.94
CA ASP A 162 6.76 -7.68 5.21
C ASP A 162 7.56 -7.11 6.39
N HIS A 163 7.02 -7.30 7.59
CA HIS A 163 7.62 -6.91 8.86
C HIS A 163 7.42 -8.02 9.91
N ALA A 164 7.39 -9.29 9.46
CA ALA A 164 7.20 -10.46 10.32
C ALA A 164 8.39 -10.72 11.24
N ASP A 165 9.59 -10.34 10.81
CA ASP A 165 10.79 -10.39 11.64
C ASP A 165 11.46 -9.01 11.81
N PRO A 166 12.32 -8.82 12.82
CA PRO A 166 12.94 -7.51 13.09
C PRO A 166 13.80 -6.95 11.95
N ALA A 167 14.40 -7.80 11.11
CA ALA A 167 15.24 -7.36 10.01
C ALA A 167 14.38 -6.88 8.83
N GLU A 168 13.30 -7.60 8.53
CA GLU A 168 12.29 -7.20 7.55
C GLU A 168 11.65 -5.86 7.95
N GLU A 169 11.23 -5.75 9.23
CA GLU A 169 10.66 -4.53 9.79
C GLU A 169 11.61 -3.34 9.67
N ALA A 170 12.88 -3.50 10.05
CA ALA A 170 13.88 -2.44 9.96
C ALA A 170 14.10 -1.99 8.52
N ALA A 171 14.20 -2.93 7.57
CA ALA A 171 14.39 -2.64 6.17
C ALA A 171 13.19 -1.89 5.57
N MET A 172 11.97 -2.30 5.90
CA MET A 172 10.74 -1.65 5.45
C MET A 172 10.62 -0.24 6.00
N ARG A 173 10.85 -0.04 7.30
CA ARG A 173 10.86 1.29 7.94
C ARG A 173 11.92 2.23 7.36
N ASP A 174 13.10 1.71 7.03
CA ASP A 174 14.15 2.52 6.37
C ASP A 174 13.72 2.97 4.99
N LEU A 175 13.05 2.11 4.23
CA LEU A 175 12.53 2.48 2.91
C LEU A 175 11.41 3.51 3.02
N GLU A 176 10.46 3.33 3.94
CA GLU A 176 9.38 4.30 4.22
C GLU A 176 9.94 5.68 4.53
N ARG A 177 10.94 5.77 5.43
CA ARG A 177 11.59 7.04 5.75
C ARG A 177 12.22 7.72 4.55
N ARG A 178 12.89 6.96 3.68
CA ARG A 178 13.49 7.51 2.45
C ARG A 178 12.47 8.01 1.44
N LEU A 179 11.29 7.38 1.39
CA LEU A 179 10.24 7.74 0.45
C LEU A 179 9.41 8.94 0.90
N LEU A 180 9.33 9.16 2.20
CA LEU A 180 8.52 10.23 2.77
C LEU A 180 9.32 11.52 3.03
N GLY A 181 10.65 11.45 3.09
CA GLY A 181 11.57 12.57 3.27
C GLY A 181 11.82 12.86 4.70
#